data_5d38b8652480ad9599ec80d25db466ba
#
_entry.id   5d38b8652480ad9599ec80d25db466ba
#
_cell.length_a   1.000
_cell.length_b   1.000
_cell.length_c   1.000
_cell.angle_alpha   90.00
_cell.angle_beta   90.00
_cell.angle_gamma   90.00
#
_symmetry.space_group_name_H-M   'P 1'
#
loop_
_entity.id
_entity.type
_entity.pdbx_description
1 polymer ?
#
loop_
_entity_poly.entity_id
_entity_poly.type
_entity_poly.pdbx_seq_one_letter_code
_entity_poly.pdbx_strand_id
1 'polypeptide(L)'
;MRAADAPLDKSLVAAWNKENPKRKITMVAIPDAQYVQKYVQGVRSGDAPDIAVVDIANAQALVTEGLLADVTSKVKALDYADQLAPGAIDIASDGGKIYGVPHQLDVSLLYYNPTLFEKAGLDPASPPKTSADVLDAARKITALGDDTYGFYFAGNCAGCNAYATLPFIWANGGDVMNTAGTEATLDDPAVAKTFDLFKTMWDEKLIPASAKDDTGATWVTSFQSGKIGMLALGSFGIGLYGSDGGPDFGVTPIPGDDGGTGAFLGGDVAGVSVKAKSPKTAWDFIEWSMEEPQQTDIVAKAGSLVVRSDLVDNAVTASDSRRQTANELIATAQVPNTAKYNSLFIDATGPFLQTIRSWVFDGQGADAIKSTQSAWDERLGN
;
A
#
# COMPACT_ATOMS: atom_id res chain seq x y z
N MET A 1 -7.07 15.22 6.83
CA MET A 1 -5.96 14.29 6.57
C MET A 1 -5.90 13.20 7.61
N ARG A 2 -5.32 12.08 7.32
CA ARG A 2 -5.05 11.01 8.28
C ARG A 2 -3.98 11.43 9.30
N ALA A 3 -4.10 10.93 10.53
CA ALA A 3 -3.14 11.28 11.57
C ALA A 3 -1.75 10.67 11.33
N ALA A 4 -1.66 9.52 10.67
CA ALA A 4 -0.42 8.85 10.32
C ALA A 4 0.49 9.74 9.42
N ASP A 5 -0.11 10.48 8.49
CA ASP A 5 0.61 11.28 7.49
C ASP A 5 0.89 12.72 7.95
N ALA A 6 0.45 13.05 9.15
CA ALA A 6 0.59 14.39 9.72
C ALA A 6 1.99 15.03 9.66
N PRO A 7 3.13 14.31 9.77
CA PRO A 7 4.45 14.93 9.66
C PRO A 7 4.74 15.54 8.30
N LEU A 8 4.44 14.83 7.20
CA LEU A 8 4.64 15.32 5.83
C LEU A 8 3.73 16.51 5.55
N ASP A 9 2.45 16.35 5.84
CA ASP A 9 1.46 17.40 5.62
C ASP A 9 1.73 18.67 6.44
N LYS A 10 2.25 18.55 7.66
CA LYS A 10 2.72 19.72 8.44
C LYS A 10 3.78 20.49 7.68
N SER A 11 4.71 19.81 7.03
CA SER A 11 5.79 20.42 6.25
C SER A 11 5.23 21.13 5.01
N LEU A 12 4.34 20.47 4.26
CA LEU A 12 3.66 21.06 3.08
C LEU A 12 2.82 22.29 3.48
N VAL A 13 2.00 22.18 4.52
CA VAL A 13 1.16 23.28 5.00
C VAL A 13 2.00 24.44 5.52
N ALA A 14 3.11 24.18 6.21
CA ALA A 14 4.01 25.23 6.68
C ALA A 14 4.67 25.98 5.51
N ALA A 15 5.14 25.26 4.49
CA ALA A 15 5.73 25.84 3.29
C ALA A 15 4.70 26.68 2.52
N TRP A 16 3.53 26.13 2.24
CA TRP A 16 2.42 26.86 1.60
C TRP A 16 2.06 28.15 2.35
N ASN A 17 1.87 28.07 3.66
CA ASN A 17 1.46 29.20 4.47
C ASN A 17 2.51 30.33 4.52
N LYS A 18 3.79 29.99 4.38
CA LYS A 18 4.89 30.94 4.27
C LYS A 18 4.84 31.70 2.94
N GLU A 19 4.57 31.00 1.85
CA GLU A 19 4.47 31.56 0.51
C GLU A 19 3.12 32.28 0.27
N ASN A 20 2.05 31.83 0.91
CA ASN A 20 0.68 32.29 0.72
C ASN A 20 0.04 32.87 2.01
N PRO A 21 0.58 33.94 2.63
CA PRO A 21 0.13 34.40 3.95
C PRO A 21 -1.34 34.90 3.98
N LYS A 22 -1.92 35.19 2.81
CA LYS A 22 -3.33 35.61 2.65
C LYS A 22 -4.29 34.44 2.36
N ARG A 23 -3.79 33.24 2.08
CA ARG A 23 -4.56 32.04 1.71
C ARG A 23 -4.06 30.84 2.52
N LYS A 24 -4.04 30.99 3.84
CA LYS A 24 -3.52 29.96 4.74
C LYS A 24 -4.39 28.71 4.76
N ILE A 25 -3.72 27.58 4.83
CA ILE A 25 -4.33 26.27 5.08
C ILE A 25 -4.18 25.94 6.58
N THR A 26 -5.26 25.44 7.16
CA THR A 26 -5.25 24.89 8.54
C THR A 26 -5.44 23.39 8.46
N MET A 27 -4.53 22.67 9.08
CA MET A 27 -4.54 21.22 9.09
C MET A 27 -5.42 20.67 10.21
N VAL A 28 -6.24 19.68 9.90
CA VAL A 28 -7.02 18.89 10.87
C VAL A 28 -6.65 17.43 10.71
N ALA A 29 -5.94 16.86 11.69
CA ALA A 29 -5.60 15.44 11.71
C ALA A 29 -6.75 14.63 12.34
N ILE A 30 -7.14 13.56 11.65
CA ILE A 30 -8.21 12.64 12.08
C ILE A 30 -7.59 11.24 12.22
N PRO A 31 -7.85 10.50 13.33
CA PRO A 31 -7.42 9.12 13.45
C PRO A 31 -7.91 8.26 12.27
N ASP A 32 -7.02 7.42 11.72
CA ASP A 32 -7.27 6.68 10.48
C ASP A 32 -8.55 5.85 10.51
N ALA A 33 -8.76 5.08 11.58
CA ALA A 33 -9.97 4.26 11.77
C ALA A 33 -11.29 5.06 11.80
N GLN A 34 -11.24 6.38 12.01
CA GLN A 34 -12.40 7.25 12.08
C GLN A 34 -12.52 8.21 10.89
N TYR A 35 -11.52 8.20 9.99
CA TYR A 35 -11.38 9.23 8.96
C TYR A 35 -12.60 9.29 8.05
N VAL A 36 -12.92 8.20 7.37
CA VAL A 36 -14.04 8.15 6.42
C VAL A 36 -15.35 8.55 7.10
N GLN A 37 -15.65 7.96 8.25
CA GLN A 37 -16.89 8.27 8.99
C GLN A 37 -16.99 9.75 9.36
N LYS A 38 -15.94 10.34 9.93
CA LYS A 38 -15.92 11.75 10.32
C LYS A 38 -16.01 12.69 9.12
N TYR A 39 -15.32 12.34 8.03
CA TYR A 39 -15.37 13.14 6.80
C TYR A 39 -16.79 13.15 6.22
N VAL A 40 -17.42 11.97 6.07
CA VAL A 40 -18.83 11.84 5.62
C VAL A 40 -19.77 12.68 6.48
N GLN A 41 -19.65 12.58 7.82
CA GLN A 41 -20.47 13.39 8.75
C GLN A 41 -20.25 14.88 8.56
N GLY A 42 -18.97 15.30 8.41
CA GLY A 42 -18.62 16.71 8.15
C GLY A 42 -19.23 17.24 6.85
N VAL A 43 -19.19 16.46 5.76
CA VAL A 43 -19.81 16.86 4.48
C VAL A 43 -21.32 17.00 4.64
N ARG A 44 -21.98 16.08 5.33
CA ARG A 44 -23.43 16.10 5.56
C ARG A 44 -23.86 17.28 6.45
N SER A 45 -23.06 17.64 7.45
CA SER A 45 -23.33 18.78 8.34
C SER A 45 -22.90 20.13 7.77
N GLY A 46 -22.13 20.17 6.69
CA GLY A 46 -21.55 21.38 6.12
C GLY A 46 -20.28 21.89 6.81
N ASP A 47 -19.66 21.06 7.66
CA ASP A 47 -18.44 21.36 8.43
C ASP A 47 -17.21 20.54 7.95
N ALA A 48 -17.31 19.94 6.76
CA ALA A 48 -16.17 19.23 6.18
C ALA A 48 -15.01 20.20 5.88
N PRO A 49 -13.74 19.71 6.00
CA PRO A 49 -12.60 20.41 5.46
C PRO A 49 -12.75 20.67 3.96
N ASP A 50 -12.13 21.75 3.46
CA ASP A 50 -12.12 22.07 2.02
C ASP A 50 -11.33 21.04 1.20
N ILE A 51 -10.33 20.38 1.82
CA ILE A 51 -9.49 19.34 1.22
C ILE A 51 -9.67 18.03 2.00
N ALA A 52 -9.95 16.94 1.31
CA ALA A 52 -9.80 15.59 1.81
C ALA A 52 -8.42 15.06 1.41
N VAL A 53 -7.64 14.55 2.37
CA VAL A 53 -6.48 13.70 2.12
C VAL A 53 -6.81 12.35 2.73
N VAL A 54 -7.07 11.38 1.90
CA VAL A 54 -7.64 10.07 2.28
C VAL A 54 -6.74 8.95 1.78
N ASP A 55 -6.65 7.87 2.57
CA ASP A 55 -5.99 6.64 2.14
C ASP A 55 -6.49 6.23 0.75
N ILE A 56 -5.55 5.91 -0.13
CA ILE A 56 -5.82 5.61 -1.54
C ILE A 56 -6.87 4.49 -1.68
N ALA A 57 -6.80 3.47 -0.85
CA ALA A 57 -7.73 2.35 -0.88
C ALA A 57 -9.17 2.74 -0.43
N ASN A 58 -9.33 3.88 0.23
CA ASN A 58 -10.62 4.45 0.64
C ASN A 58 -11.14 5.54 -0.31
N ALA A 59 -10.35 5.94 -1.30
CA ALA A 59 -10.72 7.03 -2.22
C ALA A 59 -12.01 6.72 -2.96
N GLN A 60 -12.17 5.49 -3.47
CA GLN A 60 -13.36 5.06 -4.20
C GLN A 60 -14.65 5.17 -3.38
N ALA A 61 -14.59 4.95 -2.07
CA ALA A 61 -15.75 5.14 -1.21
C ALA A 61 -16.21 6.60 -1.15
N LEU A 62 -15.27 7.57 -1.12
CA LEU A 62 -15.61 9.00 -1.14
C LEU A 62 -16.12 9.44 -2.51
N VAL A 63 -15.58 8.87 -3.59
CA VAL A 63 -15.98 9.16 -4.98
C VAL A 63 -17.41 8.69 -5.22
N THR A 64 -17.72 7.43 -4.92
CA THR A 64 -19.06 6.85 -5.14
C THR A 64 -20.16 7.48 -4.28
N GLU A 65 -19.80 7.93 -3.07
CA GLU A 65 -20.71 8.69 -2.19
C GLU A 65 -20.90 10.16 -2.62
N GLY A 66 -20.21 10.61 -3.69
CA GLY A 66 -20.31 11.97 -4.22
C GLY A 66 -19.80 13.05 -3.27
N LEU A 67 -18.77 12.75 -2.48
CA LEU A 67 -18.24 13.64 -1.45
C LEU A 67 -17.12 14.56 -1.93
N LEU A 68 -16.55 14.26 -3.11
CA LEU A 68 -15.48 15.02 -3.73
C LEU A 68 -15.98 15.75 -4.99
N ALA A 69 -15.44 16.92 -5.26
CA ALA A 69 -15.77 17.72 -6.44
C ALA A 69 -15.06 17.16 -7.69
N ASP A 70 -15.72 17.27 -8.85
CA ASP A 70 -15.13 16.98 -10.15
C ASP A 70 -13.97 17.94 -10.45
N VAL A 71 -12.75 17.41 -10.56
CA VAL A 71 -11.53 18.15 -10.87
C VAL A 71 -10.93 17.78 -12.23
N THR A 72 -11.70 17.05 -13.07
CA THR A 72 -11.25 16.53 -14.37
C THR A 72 -10.61 17.60 -15.25
N SER A 73 -11.28 18.76 -15.39
CA SER A 73 -10.75 19.86 -16.23
C SER A 73 -9.46 20.47 -15.68
N LYS A 74 -9.32 20.47 -14.36
CA LYS A 74 -8.12 20.97 -13.67
C LYS A 74 -6.94 20.02 -13.84
N VAL A 75 -7.18 18.71 -13.65
CA VAL A 75 -6.13 17.69 -13.87
C VAL A 75 -5.68 17.68 -15.32
N LYS A 76 -6.61 17.70 -16.29
CA LYS A 76 -6.27 17.75 -17.73
C LYS A 76 -5.54 19.02 -18.18
N ALA A 77 -5.58 20.08 -17.38
CA ALA A 77 -4.86 21.32 -17.64
C ALA A 77 -3.44 21.35 -17.06
N LEU A 78 -3.04 20.35 -16.28
CA LEU A 78 -1.68 20.21 -15.78
C LEU A 78 -0.73 19.80 -16.91
N ASP A 79 0.40 20.46 -17.05
CA ASP A 79 1.42 20.13 -18.06
C ASP A 79 2.05 18.73 -17.84
N TYR A 80 1.87 18.18 -16.63
CA TYR A 80 2.38 16.88 -16.20
C TYR A 80 1.26 15.87 -15.87
N ALA A 81 0.05 16.07 -16.40
CA ALA A 81 -1.08 15.19 -16.11
C ALA A 81 -0.79 13.71 -16.37
N ASP A 82 -0.10 13.42 -17.50
CA ASP A 82 0.27 12.06 -17.92
C ASP A 82 1.43 11.46 -17.08
N GLN A 83 2.03 12.25 -16.20
CA GLN A 83 3.10 11.82 -15.31
C GLN A 83 2.59 11.45 -13.91
N LEU A 84 1.33 11.73 -13.60
CA LEU A 84 0.73 11.34 -12.32
C LEU A 84 0.56 9.82 -12.24
N ALA A 85 0.76 9.26 -11.04
CA ALA A 85 0.62 7.83 -10.79
C ALA A 85 -0.74 7.30 -11.27
N PRO A 86 -0.79 6.42 -12.28
CA PRO A 86 -2.04 6.05 -12.93
C PRO A 86 -3.02 5.36 -11.98
N GLY A 87 -2.56 4.42 -11.14
CA GLY A 87 -3.41 3.73 -10.18
C GLY A 87 -4.08 4.66 -9.17
N ALA A 88 -3.43 5.78 -8.80
CA ALA A 88 -4.02 6.78 -7.91
C ALA A 88 -5.09 7.64 -8.62
N ILE A 89 -4.92 7.91 -9.91
CA ILE A 89 -5.93 8.58 -10.72
C ILE A 89 -7.13 7.66 -10.96
N ASP A 90 -6.88 6.39 -11.27
CA ASP A 90 -7.94 5.41 -11.55
C ASP A 90 -8.84 5.20 -10.32
N ILE A 91 -8.26 4.97 -9.14
CA ILE A 91 -9.03 4.77 -7.89
C ILE A 91 -9.81 6.03 -7.46
N ALA A 92 -9.38 7.21 -7.87
CA ALA A 92 -10.04 8.49 -7.60
C ALA A 92 -10.95 8.94 -8.75
N SER A 93 -11.30 8.04 -9.67
CA SER A 93 -12.13 8.31 -10.84
C SER A 93 -13.42 7.49 -10.84
N ASP A 94 -14.47 8.06 -11.42
CA ASP A 94 -15.72 7.36 -11.70
C ASP A 94 -16.42 7.99 -12.91
N GLY A 95 -17.04 7.17 -13.77
CA GLY A 95 -17.79 7.62 -14.95
C GLY A 95 -16.99 8.53 -15.90
N GLY A 96 -15.67 8.33 -16.00
CA GLY A 96 -14.75 9.12 -16.82
C GLY A 96 -14.42 10.50 -16.25
N LYS A 97 -14.74 10.74 -14.98
CA LYS A 97 -14.42 11.94 -14.22
C LYS A 97 -13.40 11.65 -13.14
N ILE A 98 -12.53 12.62 -12.86
CA ILE A 98 -11.50 12.57 -11.83
C ILE A 98 -11.95 13.42 -10.64
N TYR A 99 -11.87 12.86 -9.43
CA TYR A 99 -12.29 13.50 -8.19
C TYR A 99 -11.16 13.73 -7.20
N GLY A 100 -9.99 13.15 -7.46
CA GLY A 100 -8.79 13.32 -6.64
C GLY A 100 -7.53 13.05 -7.43
N VAL A 101 -6.40 13.41 -6.84
CA VAL A 101 -5.05 13.22 -7.41
C VAL A 101 -4.13 12.61 -6.36
N PRO A 102 -3.03 11.93 -6.74
CA PRO A 102 -2.08 11.41 -5.78
C PRO A 102 -1.49 12.55 -4.93
N HIS A 103 -1.36 12.30 -3.62
CA HIS A 103 -0.82 13.28 -2.67
C HIS A 103 0.52 12.85 -2.08
N GLN A 104 0.59 11.63 -1.60
CA GLN A 104 1.82 10.93 -1.24
C GLN A 104 1.64 9.47 -1.63
N LEU A 105 2.73 8.79 -1.95
CA LEU A 105 2.67 7.41 -2.41
C LEU A 105 3.60 6.52 -1.59
N ASP A 106 3.19 5.27 -1.52
CA ASP A 106 3.93 4.16 -0.97
C ASP A 106 3.70 2.93 -1.86
N VAL A 107 4.65 2.01 -1.91
CA VAL A 107 4.47 0.74 -2.62
C VAL A 107 5.00 -0.41 -1.79
N SER A 108 4.39 -1.58 -1.93
CA SER A 108 4.93 -2.77 -1.28
C SER A 108 6.15 -3.30 -2.01
N LEU A 109 7.10 -3.81 -1.23
CA LEU A 109 8.37 -4.39 -1.66
C LEU A 109 8.61 -5.68 -0.88
N LEU A 110 9.40 -6.60 -1.44
CA LEU A 110 9.99 -7.69 -0.69
C LEU A 110 11.30 -7.21 -0.07
N TYR A 111 11.33 -7.12 1.25
CA TYR A 111 12.54 -6.87 2.04
C TYR A 111 13.27 -8.18 2.29
N TYR A 112 14.59 -8.16 2.24
CA TYR A 112 15.43 -9.30 2.58
C TYR A 112 16.63 -8.90 3.43
N ASN A 113 17.11 -9.81 4.25
CA ASN A 113 18.24 -9.60 5.15
C ASN A 113 19.52 -10.15 4.51
N PRO A 114 20.44 -9.30 3.98
CA PRO A 114 21.66 -9.72 3.31
C PRO A 114 22.54 -10.60 4.19
N THR A 115 22.65 -10.28 5.49
CA THR A 115 23.45 -11.06 6.44
C THR A 115 22.95 -12.50 6.59
N LEU A 116 21.63 -12.71 6.63
CA LEU A 116 21.05 -14.06 6.68
C LEU A 116 21.19 -14.78 5.33
N PHE A 117 21.10 -14.05 4.21
CA PHE A 117 21.35 -14.61 2.89
C PHE A 117 22.77 -15.16 2.79
N GLU A 118 23.79 -14.37 3.13
CA GLU A 118 25.19 -14.81 3.13
C GLU A 118 25.41 -16.05 4.02
N LYS A 119 24.88 -16.04 5.27
CA LYS A 119 24.97 -17.17 6.18
C LYS A 119 24.31 -18.44 5.62
N ALA A 120 23.23 -18.29 4.87
CA ALA A 120 22.50 -19.38 4.22
C ALA A 120 23.13 -19.83 2.88
N GLY A 121 24.28 -19.24 2.48
CA GLY A 121 24.93 -19.52 1.20
C GLY A 121 24.19 -18.97 -0.02
N LEU A 122 23.37 -17.94 0.17
CA LEU A 122 22.70 -17.21 -0.88
C LEU A 122 23.50 -15.94 -1.24
N ASP A 123 23.42 -15.50 -2.48
CA ASP A 123 24.06 -14.26 -2.92
C ASP A 123 23.10 -13.05 -2.67
N PRO A 124 23.44 -12.11 -1.75
CA PRO A 124 22.61 -10.93 -1.50
C PRO A 124 22.49 -9.99 -2.71
N ALA A 125 23.42 -10.07 -3.68
CA ALA A 125 23.37 -9.28 -4.89
C ALA A 125 22.39 -9.87 -5.94
N SER A 126 21.87 -11.07 -5.67
CA SER A 126 20.91 -11.78 -6.50
C SER A 126 19.62 -12.11 -5.70
N PRO A 127 18.82 -11.12 -5.32
CA PRO A 127 17.59 -11.35 -4.56
C PRO A 127 16.60 -12.21 -5.35
N PRO A 128 15.59 -12.80 -4.68
CA PRO A 128 14.57 -13.65 -5.30
C PRO A 128 13.89 -12.97 -6.49
N LYS A 129 13.78 -13.68 -7.60
CA LYS A 129 13.13 -13.22 -8.84
C LYS A 129 11.85 -13.99 -9.17
N THR A 130 11.62 -15.10 -8.47
CA THR A 130 10.41 -15.93 -8.61
C THR A 130 9.88 -16.31 -7.24
N SER A 131 8.60 -16.73 -7.18
CA SER A 131 8.02 -17.30 -5.95
C SER A 131 8.80 -18.52 -5.48
N ALA A 132 9.34 -19.32 -6.41
CA ALA A 132 10.18 -20.47 -6.09
C ALA A 132 11.50 -20.04 -5.42
N ASP A 133 12.12 -18.94 -5.87
CA ASP A 133 13.33 -18.39 -5.23
C ASP A 133 13.04 -17.91 -3.81
N VAL A 134 11.86 -17.28 -3.58
CA VAL A 134 11.41 -16.87 -2.23
C VAL A 134 11.32 -18.10 -1.31
N LEU A 135 10.71 -19.18 -1.78
CA LEU A 135 10.55 -20.40 -1.01
C LEU A 135 11.89 -21.09 -0.74
N ASP A 136 12.79 -21.18 -1.73
CA ASP A 136 14.13 -21.76 -1.57
C ASP A 136 14.98 -20.95 -0.58
N ALA A 137 14.96 -19.62 -0.70
CA ALA A 137 15.64 -18.75 0.25
C ALA A 137 15.07 -18.92 1.67
N ALA A 138 13.76 -18.99 1.81
CA ALA A 138 13.12 -19.18 3.11
C ALA A 138 13.54 -20.50 3.76
N ARG A 139 13.62 -21.61 3.00
CA ARG A 139 14.10 -22.92 3.48
C ARG A 139 15.55 -22.86 3.96
N LYS A 140 16.43 -22.29 3.14
CA LYS A 140 17.86 -22.18 3.46
C LYS A 140 18.13 -21.31 4.69
N ILE A 141 17.41 -20.19 4.82
CA ILE A 141 17.54 -19.30 5.97
C ILE A 141 17.02 -19.97 7.24
N THR A 142 15.85 -20.63 7.18
CA THR A 142 15.31 -21.35 8.34
C THR A 142 16.22 -22.47 8.79
N ALA A 143 16.92 -23.13 7.86
CA ALA A 143 17.87 -24.19 8.18
C ALA A 143 19.10 -23.72 8.98
N LEU A 144 19.33 -22.40 9.11
CA LEU A 144 20.37 -21.85 9.99
C LEU A 144 20.09 -22.14 11.48
N GLY A 145 18.82 -22.38 11.85
CA GLY A 145 18.42 -22.63 13.24
C GLY A 145 18.38 -21.35 14.08
N ASP A 146 18.58 -21.48 15.40
CA ASP A 146 18.66 -20.36 16.36
C ASP A 146 17.47 -19.40 16.30
N ASP A 147 16.24 -19.92 16.19
CA ASP A 147 15.00 -19.14 16.03
C ASP A 147 15.03 -18.18 14.82
N THR A 148 15.74 -18.57 13.77
CA THR A 148 15.77 -17.84 12.49
C THR A 148 14.71 -18.40 11.55
N TYR A 149 13.95 -17.51 10.93
CA TYR A 149 12.86 -17.86 10.02
C TYR A 149 13.06 -17.20 8.67
N GLY A 150 12.75 -17.93 7.60
CA GLY A 150 12.94 -17.43 6.23
C GLY A 150 11.97 -16.34 5.83
N PHE A 151 10.75 -16.35 6.38
CA PHE A 151 9.72 -15.41 6.01
C PHE A 151 8.88 -14.97 7.21
N TYR A 152 8.24 -13.80 7.11
CA TYR A 152 7.27 -13.31 8.09
C TYR A 152 6.10 -12.60 7.41
N PHE A 153 4.90 -12.80 7.94
CA PHE A 153 3.72 -11.98 7.69
C PHE A 153 2.79 -12.01 8.92
N ALA A 154 1.98 -10.96 9.11
CA ALA A 154 1.10 -10.86 10.26
C ALA A 154 -0.23 -11.58 9.98
N GLY A 155 -0.33 -12.89 10.31
CA GLY A 155 -1.41 -13.79 9.90
C GLY A 155 -2.81 -13.45 10.41
N ASN A 156 -2.96 -12.52 11.35
CA ASN A 156 -4.25 -12.06 11.86
C ASN A 156 -4.45 -10.53 11.68
N CYS A 157 -3.74 -9.93 10.76
CA CYS A 157 -3.88 -8.52 10.39
C CYS A 157 -4.51 -8.42 8.99
N ALA A 158 -5.76 -8.00 8.88
CA ALA A 158 -6.48 -7.95 7.60
C ALA A 158 -5.79 -7.06 6.57
N GLY A 159 -5.57 -5.78 6.90
CA GLY A 159 -4.91 -4.83 6.00
C GLY A 159 -3.45 -5.19 5.69
N CYS A 160 -2.69 -5.69 6.69
CA CYS A 160 -1.32 -6.16 6.46
C CYS A 160 -1.29 -7.31 5.44
N ASN A 161 -2.23 -8.26 5.54
CA ASN A 161 -2.33 -9.37 4.60
C ASN A 161 -2.69 -8.89 3.20
N ALA A 162 -3.66 -7.99 3.04
CA ALA A 162 -3.97 -7.42 1.75
C ALA A 162 -2.72 -6.77 1.12
N TYR A 163 -2.02 -5.96 1.90
CA TYR A 163 -0.82 -5.24 1.46
C TYR A 163 0.36 -6.17 1.13
N ALA A 164 0.49 -7.28 1.85
CA ALA A 164 1.62 -8.21 1.71
C ALA A 164 1.37 -9.33 0.69
N THR A 165 0.10 -9.76 0.48
CA THR A 165 -0.19 -10.96 -0.33
C THR A 165 -0.80 -10.67 -1.69
N LEU A 166 -1.62 -9.61 -1.84
CA LEU A 166 -2.17 -9.24 -3.15
C LEU A 166 -1.07 -9.01 -4.22
N PRO A 167 0.07 -8.40 -3.90
CA PRO A 167 1.16 -8.26 -4.87
C PRO A 167 1.68 -9.57 -5.45
N PHE A 168 1.71 -10.65 -4.67
CA PHE A 168 2.08 -11.97 -5.20
C PHE A 168 1.02 -12.51 -6.17
N ILE A 169 -0.27 -12.24 -5.92
CA ILE A 169 -1.36 -12.61 -6.82
C ILE A 169 -1.23 -11.84 -8.14
N TRP A 170 -1.05 -10.52 -8.07
CA TRP A 170 -0.87 -9.66 -9.25
C TRP A 170 0.41 -10.00 -10.02
N ALA A 171 1.50 -10.34 -9.33
CA ALA A 171 2.75 -10.80 -9.95
C ALA A 171 2.56 -12.09 -10.77
N ASN A 172 1.55 -12.90 -10.45
CA ASN A 172 1.15 -14.09 -11.17
C ASN A 172 0.04 -13.83 -12.22
N GLY A 173 -0.30 -12.56 -12.45
CA GLY A 173 -1.24 -12.13 -13.50
C GLY A 173 -2.72 -12.32 -13.17
N GLY A 174 -3.09 -12.59 -11.91
CA GLY A 174 -4.47 -12.72 -11.46
C GLY A 174 -4.90 -11.62 -10.48
N ASP A 175 -6.12 -11.72 -9.99
CA ASP A 175 -6.67 -10.82 -8.97
C ASP A 175 -7.72 -11.56 -8.11
N VAL A 176 -8.05 -10.99 -6.96
CA VAL A 176 -9.12 -11.47 -6.05
C VAL A 176 -10.49 -10.88 -6.37
N MET A 177 -10.55 -9.91 -7.28
CA MET A 177 -11.77 -9.23 -7.70
C MET A 177 -11.78 -8.98 -9.20
N ASN A 178 -12.98 -8.87 -9.77
CA ASN A 178 -13.13 -8.36 -11.13
C ASN A 178 -12.69 -6.88 -11.23
N THR A 179 -12.42 -6.40 -12.44
CA THR A 179 -11.97 -5.02 -12.70
C THR A 179 -12.96 -3.96 -12.21
N ALA A 180 -14.25 -4.29 -12.10
CA ALA A 180 -15.27 -3.39 -11.59
C ALA A 180 -15.33 -3.32 -10.06
N GLY A 181 -14.61 -4.20 -9.35
CA GLY A 181 -14.61 -4.28 -7.88
C GLY A 181 -15.93 -4.71 -7.27
N THR A 182 -16.77 -5.44 -8.03
CA THR A 182 -18.13 -5.84 -7.65
C THR A 182 -18.29 -7.32 -7.39
N GLU A 183 -17.36 -8.15 -7.86
CA GLU A 183 -17.41 -9.62 -7.73
C GLU A 183 -16.03 -10.14 -7.30
N ALA A 184 -16.01 -11.13 -6.42
CA ALA A 184 -14.80 -11.84 -6.03
C ALA A 184 -14.41 -12.87 -7.11
N THR A 185 -13.11 -12.97 -7.43
CA THR A 185 -12.53 -13.92 -8.39
C THR A 185 -11.52 -14.85 -7.70
N LEU A 186 -11.93 -15.40 -6.54
CA LEU A 186 -11.05 -16.22 -5.70
C LEU A 186 -10.63 -17.55 -6.34
N ASP A 187 -11.32 -17.99 -7.37
CA ASP A 187 -11.00 -19.17 -8.19
C ASP A 187 -9.94 -18.91 -9.25
N ASP A 188 -9.41 -17.67 -9.34
CA ASP A 188 -8.26 -17.36 -10.19
C ASP A 188 -7.05 -18.22 -9.78
N PRO A 189 -6.37 -18.90 -10.72
CA PRO A 189 -5.22 -19.74 -10.42
C PRO A 189 -4.08 -19.01 -9.68
N ALA A 190 -3.91 -17.70 -9.88
CA ALA A 190 -2.91 -16.89 -9.19
C ALA A 190 -3.19 -16.76 -7.68
N VAL A 191 -4.47 -16.76 -7.28
CA VAL A 191 -4.88 -16.79 -5.87
C VAL A 191 -4.44 -18.09 -5.22
N ALA A 192 -4.75 -19.23 -5.85
CA ALA A 192 -4.34 -20.54 -5.34
C ALA A 192 -2.82 -20.66 -5.23
N LYS A 193 -2.08 -20.29 -6.29
CA LYS A 193 -0.60 -20.28 -6.30
C LYS A 193 -0.02 -19.50 -5.13
N THR A 194 -0.53 -18.28 -4.91
CA THR A 194 -0.06 -17.41 -3.84
C THR A 194 -0.36 -17.99 -2.46
N PHE A 195 -1.60 -18.41 -2.22
CA PHE A 195 -1.96 -18.93 -0.89
C PHE A 195 -1.30 -20.30 -0.61
N ASP A 196 -1.03 -21.13 -1.63
CA ASP A 196 -0.26 -22.36 -1.50
C ASP A 196 1.22 -22.08 -1.19
N LEU A 197 1.81 -21.00 -1.72
CA LEU A 197 3.14 -20.56 -1.33
C LEU A 197 3.20 -20.25 0.17
N PHE A 198 2.26 -19.43 0.68
CA PHE A 198 2.19 -19.07 2.10
C PHE A 198 1.87 -20.30 2.97
N LYS A 199 0.97 -21.17 2.53
CA LYS A 199 0.66 -22.45 3.20
C LYS A 199 1.89 -23.35 3.28
N THR A 200 2.65 -23.48 2.18
CA THR A 200 3.88 -24.29 2.16
C THR A 200 4.91 -23.73 3.15
N MET A 201 5.11 -22.39 3.17
CA MET A 201 5.99 -21.76 4.14
C MET A 201 5.54 -21.99 5.59
N TRP A 202 4.23 -22.03 5.84
CA TRP A 202 3.66 -22.34 7.16
C TRP A 202 3.86 -23.82 7.54
N ASP A 203 3.50 -24.74 6.67
CA ASP A 203 3.57 -26.19 6.91
C ASP A 203 5.03 -26.66 7.14
N GLU A 204 5.97 -26.07 6.42
CA GLU A 204 7.41 -26.32 6.58
C GLU A 204 8.04 -25.53 7.74
N LYS A 205 7.26 -24.74 8.50
CA LYS A 205 7.71 -23.95 9.65
C LYS A 205 8.78 -22.90 9.28
N LEU A 206 8.69 -22.36 8.08
CA LEU A 206 9.57 -21.29 7.60
C LEU A 206 9.15 -19.91 8.13
N ILE A 207 7.99 -19.87 8.79
CA ILE A 207 7.35 -18.72 9.44
C ILE A 207 7.20 -19.04 10.93
N PRO A 208 7.50 -18.11 11.85
CA PRO A 208 7.36 -18.36 13.28
C PRO A 208 5.89 -18.59 13.66
N ALA A 209 5.64 -19.50 14.61
CA ALA A 209 4.29 -19.83 15.03
C ALA A 209 3.49 -18.62 15.56
N SER A 210 4.16 -17.62 16.14
CA SER A 210 3.55 -16.37 16.61
C SER A 210 2.93 -15.54 15.49
N ALA A 211 3.36 -15.70 14.25
CA ALA A 211 2.81 -14.98 13.10
C ALA A 211 1.32 -15.25 12.87
N LYS A 212 0.84 -16.48 13.18
CA LYS A 212 -0.56 -16.87 13.00
C LYS A 212 -1.55 -15.91 13.68
N ASP A 213 -1.19 -15.43 14.88
CA ASP A 213 -2.10 -14.61 15.72
C ASP A 213 -1.66 -13.13 15.79
N ASP A 214 -0.61 -12.74 15.05
CA ASP A 214 -0.18 -11.35 14.99
C ASP A 214 -1.20 -10.49 14.24
N THR A 215 -1.74 -9.49 14.95
CA THR A 215 -2.71 -8.50 14.44
C THR A 215 -2.05 -7.30 13.76
N GLY A 216 -0.75 -7.41 13.44
CA GLY A 216 0.06 -6.35 12.86
C GLY A 216 0.97 -5.64 13.87
N ALA A 217 0.84 -5.95 15.17
CA ALA A 217 1.62 -5.31 16.21
C ALA A 217 3.13 -5.56 16.07
N THR A 218 3.52 -6.72 15.55
CA THR A 218 4.92 -7.09 15.35
C THR A 218 5.33 -7.18 13.89
N TRP A 219 4.43 -6.91 12.94
CA TRP A 219 4.72 -7.01 11.51
C TRP A 219 6.00 -6.26 11.12
N VAL A 220 6.07 -4.99 11.46
CA VAL A 220 7.22 -4.14 11.14
C VAL A 220 8.45 -4.50 11.99
N THR A 221 8.25 -4.69 13.30
CA THR A 221 9.37 -4.91 14.25
C THR A 221 9.96 -6.31 14.19
N SER A 222 9.26 -7.29 13.62
CA SER A 222 9.77 -8.66 13.45
C SER A 222 11.10 -8.69 12.69
N PHE A 223 11.19 -7.93 11.61
CA PHE A 223 12.39 -7.85 10.78
C PHE A 223 13.58 -7.17 11.51
N GLN A 224 13.28 -6.18 12.37
CA GLN A 224 14.31 -5.51 13.17
C GLN A 224 15.03 -6.43 14.15
N SER A 225 14.43 -7.58 14.45
CA SER A 225 15.08 -8.60 15.29
C SER A 225 16.36 -9.20 14.67
N GLY A 226 16.55 -9.06 13.36
CA GLY A 226 17.61 -9.71 12.59
C GLY A 226 17.43 -11.23 12.47
N LYS A 227 16.26 -11.78 12.87
CA LYS A 227 15.93 -13.22 12.83
C LYS A 227 15.00 -13.59 11.68
N ILE A 228 14.54 -12.63 10.91
CA ILE A 228 13.64 -12.83 9.75
C ILE A 228 14.42 -12.60 8.47
N GLY A 229 14.36 -13.57 7.56
CA GLY A 229 15.01 -13.51 6.25
C GLY A 229 14.35 -12.55 5.29
N MET A 230 13.03 -12.62 5.18
CA MET A 230 12.25 -11.84 4.23
C MET A 230 10.87 -11.46 4.79
N LEU A 231 10.35 -10.32 4.33
CA LEU A 231 8.93 -9.95 4.50
C LEU A 231 8.49 -8.97 3.41
N ALA A 232 7.20 -8.97 3.10
CA ALA A 232 6.60 -7.92 2.28
C ALA A 232 6.20 -6.73 3.16
N LEU A 233 6.63 -5.51 2.80
CA LEU A 233 6.38 -4.29 3.55
C LEU A 233 6.39 -3.08 2.62
N GLY A 234 5.79 -1.97 3.03
CA GLY A 234 5.79 -0.71 2.30
C GLY A 234 7.17 -0.05 2.20
N SER A 235 7.33 0.81 1.21
CA SER A 235 8.55 1.58 0.99
C SER A 235 8.90 2.51 2.16
N PHE A 236 7.94 2.83 3.04
CA PHE A 236 8.19 3.52 4.31
C PHE A 236 9.21 2.79 5.19
N GLY A 237 9.31 1.45 5.07
CA GLY A 237 10.29 0.63 5.75
C GLY A 237 11.74 1.01 5.41
N ILE A 238 12.00 1.59 4.22
CA ILE A 238 13.33 2.05 3.82
C ILE A 238 13.84 3.12 4.79
N GLY A 239 13.00 4.10 5.13
CA GLY A 239 13.33 5.10 6.12
C GLY A 239 13.41 4.56 7.56
N LEU A 240 12.49 3.64 7.88
CA LEU A 240 12.38 3.07 9.22
C LEU A 240 13.58 2.15 9.57
N TYR A 241 13.95 1.23 8.67
CA TYR A 241 15.06 0.30 8.88
C TYR A 241 16.42 0.93 8.57
N GLY A 242 16.47 1.96 7.74
CA GLY A 242 17.67 2.72 7.44
C GLY A 242 18.11 3.69 8.54
N SER A 243 17.36 3.79 9.64
CA SER A 243 17.79 4.55 10.83
C SER A 243 18.93 3.85 11.56
N ASP A 244 19.73 4.62 12.31
CA ASP A 244 20.88 4.12 13.07
C ASP A 244 20.51 2.93 13.96
N GLY A 245 21.22 1.82 13.80
CA GLY A 245 21.01 0.58 14.58
C GLY A 245 19.91 -0.35 14.03
N GLY A 246 19.32 -0.06 12.88
CA GLY A 246 18.44 -0.97 12.15
C GLY A 246 19.21 -2.18 11.57
N PRO A 247 18.50 -3.25 11.15
CA PRO A 247 19.10 -4.36 10.45
C PRO A 247 19.65 -3.91 9.08
N ASP A 248 20.68 -4.59 8.59
CA ASP A 248 21.04 -4.47 7.17
C ASP A 248 19.92 -5.09 6.31
N PHE A 249 19.56 -4.43 5.22
CA PHE A 249 18.47 -4.89 4.37
C PHE A 249 18.61 -4.45 2.91
N GLY A 250 18.16 -5.33 2.04
CA GLY A 250 17.87 -5.02 0.64
C GLY A 250 16.37 -5.05 0.37
N VAL A 251 15.98 -4.51 -0.77
CA VAL A 251 14.62 -4.61 -1.29
C VAL A 251 14.63 -5.09 -2.73
N THR A 252 13.57 -5.76 -3.12
CA THR A 252 13.31 -6.19 -4.51
C THR A 252 11.81 -6.10 -4.78
N PRO A 253 11.35 -5.98 -6.03
CA PRO A 253 9.96 -6.17 -6.36
C PRO A 253 9.43 -7.52 -5.84
N ILE A 254 8.17 -7.60 -5.45
CA ILE A 254 7.54 -8.87 -5.06
C ILE A 254 7.35 -9.73 -6.30
N PRO A 255 7.96 -10.94 -6.37
CA PRO A 255 8.00 -11.72 -7.59
C PRO A 255 6.82 -12.69 -7.73
N GLY A 256 6.42 -12.97 -8.97
CA GLY A 256 5.56 -14.10 -9.35
C GLY A 256 6.34 -15.31 -9.85
N ASP A 257 5.64 -16.37 -10.28
CA ASP A 257 6.27 -17.63 -10.70
C ASP A 257 7.09 -17.49 -11.98
N ASP A 258 6.62 -16.69 -12.93
CA ASP A 258 7.24 -16.54 -14.26
C ASP A 258 8.10 -15.25 -14.36
N GLY A 259 8.54 -14.70 -13.21
CA GLY A 259 9.33 -13.46 -13.14
C GLY A 259 8.51 -12.18 -13.33
N GLY A 260 7.18 -12.28 -13.31
CA GLY A 260 6.29 -11.11 -13.15
C GLY A 260 6.53 -10.45 -11.80
N THR A 261 6.14 -9.20 -11.66
CA THR A 261 6.25 -8.45 -10.41
C THR A 261 4.94 -7.80 -10.05
N GLY A 262 4.65 -7.70 -8.75
CA GLY A 262 3.49 -7.01 -8.24
C GLY A 262 3.86 -6.06 -7.12
N ALA A 263 3.09 -4.98 -6.99
CA ALA A 263 3.21 -4.03 -5.90
C ALA A 263 1.83 -3.51 -5.51
N PHE A 264 1.58 -3.38 -4.22
CA PHE A 264 0.41 -2.67 -3.72
C PHE A 264 0.71 -1.17 -3.75
N LEU A 265 -0.19 -0.39 -4.34
CA LEU A 265 -0.12 1.07 -4.31
C LEU A 265 -0.77 1.57 -3.02
N GLY A 266 0.03 2.07 -2.12
CA GLY A 266 -0.40 2.72 -0.90
C GLY A 266 -0.24 4.24 -0.97
N GLY A 267 -0.50 4.89 0.15
CA GLY A 267 -0.41 6.35 0.27
C GLY A 267 -1.78 7.02 0.27
N ASP A 268 -1.85 8.26 -0.20
CA ASP A 268 -3.04 9.08 -0.12
C ASP A 268 -3.41 9.74 -1.44
N VAL A 269 -4.71 9.97 -1.59
CA VAL A 269 -5.33 10.83 -2.59
C VAL A 269 -5.79 12.13 -1.95
N ALA A 270 -5.52 13.26 -2.59
CA ALA A 270 -6.08 14.57 -2.23
C ALA A 270 -7.22 14.94 -3.17
N GLY A 271 -8.34 15.35 -2.61
CA GLY A 271 -9.50 15.82 -3.35
C GLY A 271 -10.13 17.08 -2.74
N VAL A 272 -10.82 17.84 -3.55
CA VAL A 272 -11.58 19.02 -3.09
C VAL A 272 -12.95 18.56 -2.61
N SER A 273 -13.34 18.96 -1.39
CA SER A 273 -14.68 18.67 -0.87
C SER A 273 -15.79 19.25 -1.75
N VAL A 274 -16.86 18.51 -1.99
CA VAL A 274 -18.07 19.04 -2.67
C VAL A 274 -18.70 20.19 -1.88
N LYS A 275 -18.39 20.35 -0.59
CA LYS A 275 -18.84 21.45 0.29
C LYS A 275 -17.74 22.45 0.62
N ALA A 276 -16.63 22.46 -0.12
CA ALA A 276 -15.52 23.37 0.13
C ALA A 276 -16.00 24.84 0.12
N LYS A 277 -15.59 25.59 1.16
CA LYS A 277 -15.87 27.04 1.28
C LYS A 277 -14.91 27.85 0.40
N SER A 278 -13.71 27.31 0.15
CA SER A 278 -12.67 27.94 -0.66
C SER A 278 -12.11 26.95 -1.72
N PRO A 279 -12.94 26.46 -2.67
CA PRO A 279 -12.54 25.38 -3.58
C PRO A 279 -11.35 25.75 -4.49
N LYS A 280 -11.22 27.06 -4.83
CA LYS A 280 -10.04 27.52 -5.59
C LYS A 280 -8.76 27.41 -4.76
N THR A 281 -8.76 27.86 -3.52
CA THR A 281 -7.57 27.76 -2.65
C THR A 281 -7.24 26.31 -2.35
N ALA A 282 -8.25 25.44 -2.18
CA ALA A 282 -8.06 24.01 -1.98
C ALA A 282 -7.35 23.38 -3.18
N TRP A 283 -7.80 23.66 -4.39
CA TRP A 283 -7.15 23.16 -5.60
C TRP A 283 -5.74 23.74 -5.78
N ASP A 284 -5.58 25.05 -5.63
CA ASP A 284 -4.27 25.70 -5.77
C ASP A 284 -3.22 25.07 -4.83
N PHE A 285 -3.62 24.69 -3.60
CA PHE A 285 -2.73 23.97 -2.68
C PHE A 285 -2.40 22.55 -3.17
N ILE A 286 -3.41 21.80 -3.62
CA ILE A 286 -3.22 20.43 -4.15
C ILE A 286 -2.28 20.47 -5.36
N GLU A 287 -2.54 21.35 -6.32
CA GLU A 287 -1.71 21.53 -7.52
C GLU A 287 -0.27 21.90 -7.13
N TRP A 288 -0.08 22.92 -6.27
CA TRP A 288 1.21 23.34 -5.78
C TRP A 288 1.97 22.20 -5.09
N SER A 289 1.29 21.34 -4.34
CA SER A 289 1.94 20.22 -3.66
C SER A 289 2.51 19.16 -4.63
N MET A 290 2.03 19.11 -5.88
CA MET A 290 2.51 18.22 -6.93
C MET A 290 3.61 18.82 -7.82
N GLU A 291 3.96 20.10 -7.63
CA GLU A 291 5.05 20.74 -8.38
C GLU A 291 6.42 20.15 -7.97
N GLU A 292 7.39 20.23 -8.89
CA GLU A 292 8.73 19.65 -8.70
C GLU A 292 9.41 20.04 -7.38
N PRO A 293 9.46 21.33 -6.96
CA PRO A 293 10.14 21.69 -5.71
C PRO A 293 9.52 21.04 -4.48
N GLN A 294 8.19 20.92 -4.42
CA GLN A 294 7.50 20.30 -3.30
C GLN A 294 7.71 18.78 -3.27
N GLN A 295 7.68 18.16 -4.44
CA GLN A 295 7.89 16.72 -4.57
C GLN A 295 9.33 16.32 -4.22
N THR A 296 10.33 17.07 -4.68
CA THR A 296 11.74 16.73 -4.46
C THR A 296 12.27 17.21 -3.12
N ASP A 297 11.87 18.43 -2.67
CA ASP A 297 12.44 19.05 -1.47
C ASP A 297 11.65 18.77 -0.19
N ILE A 298 10.37 18.39 -0.30
CA ILE A 298 9.54 18.11 0.87
C ILE A 298 9.14 16.61 0.88
N VAL A 299 8.46 16.15 -0.17
CA VAL A 299 7.89 14.79 -0.21
C VAL A 299 8.99 13.72 -0.20
N ALA A 300 9.92 13.77 -1.16
CA ALA A 300 11.01 12.79 -1.25
C ALA A 300 11.93 12.83 -0.01
N LYS A 301 12.26 14.04 0.51
CA LYS A 301 13.08 14.17 1.72
C LYS A 301 12.38 13.68 2.99
N ALA A 302 11.06 13.71 3.03
CA ALA A 302 10.28 13.10 4.12
C ALA A 302 10.23 11.56 4.03
N GLY A 303 10.73 10.97 2.95
CA GLY A 303 10.77 9.53 2.75
C GLY A 303 9.60 8.93 1.98
N SER A 304 8.63 9.75 1.56
CA SER A 304 7.54 9.35 0.67
C SER A 304 8.02 9.27 -0.79
N LEU A 305 7.33 8.48 -1.59
CA LEU A 305 7.56 8.41 -3.03
C LEU A 305 6.95 9.65 -3.70
N VAL A 306 7.59 10.09 -4.80
CA VAL A 306 7.06 11.20 -5.59
C VAL A 306 5.81 10.77 -6.36
N VAL A 307 4.88 11.71 -6.57
CA VAL A 307 3.58 11.40 -7.23
C VAL A 307 3.64 11.47 -8.75
N ARG A 308 4.80 11.85 -9.31
CA ARG A 308 5.02 12.07 -10.74
C ARG A 308 6.18 11.22 -11.24
N SER A 309 5.98 10.51 -12.35
CA SER A 309 6.99 9.63 -12.98
C SER A 309 8.20 10.38 -13.54
N ASP A 310 8.04 11.64 -13.97
CA ASP A 310 9.15 12.49 -14.46
C ASP A 310 10.08 13.00 -13.33
N LEU A 311 9.71 12.78 -12.06
CA LEU A 311 10.50 13.21 -10.89
C LEU A 311 11.13 12.05 -10.13
N VAL A 312 11.04 10.81 -10.63
CA VAL A 312 11.62 9.64 -9.94
C VAL A 312 13.15 9.71 -9.87
N ASP A 313 13.81 10.32 -10.86
CA ASP A 313 15.25 10.56 -10.89
C ASP A 313 15.59 11.87 -10.19
N ASN A 314 15.44 11.93 -8.87
CA ASN A 314 15.81 13.07 -8.06
C ASN A 314 17.00 12.74 -7.15
N ALA A 315 17.62 13.77 -6.55
CA ALA A 315 18.82 13.60 -5.72
C ALA A 315 18.60 12.68 -4.50
N VAL A 316 17.38 12.61 -3.95
CA VAL A 316 17.06 11.73 -2.82
C VAL A 316 16.96 10.28 -3.28
N THR A 317 16.26 10.03 -4.39
CA THR A 317 16.12 8.70 -4.99
C THR A 317 17.47 8.17 -5.48
N ALA A 318 18.26 9.01 -6.17
CA ALA A 318 19.59 8.63 -6.66
C ALA A 318 20.59 8.29 -5.55
N SER A 319 20.35 8.74 -4.32
CA SER A 319 21.22 8.44 -3.17
C SER A 319 21.01 7.05 -2.56
N ASP A 320 19.92 6.35 -2.92
CA ASP A 320 19.55 5.05 -2.36
C ASP A 320 18.83 4.20 -3.42
N SER A 321 19.49 3.14 -3.90
CA SER A 321 18.96 2.23 -4.92
C SER A 321 17.63 1.56 -4.50
N ARG A 322 17.38 1.43 -3.19
CA ARG A 322 16.12 0.87 -2.67
C ARG A 322 14.95 1.83 -2.94
N ARG A 323 15.18 3.14 -2.82
CA ARG A 323 14.20 4.17 -3.18
C ARG A 323 13.96 4.22 -4.67
N GLN A 324 15.01 4.00 -5.48
CA GLN A 324 14.87 3.89 -6.92
C GLN A 324 13.97 2.72 -7.30
N THR A 325 14.21 1.52 -6.74
CA THR A 325 13.35 0.35 -6.94
C THR A 325 11.88 0.63 -6.57
N ALA A 326 11.65 1.31 -5.44
CA ALA A 326 10.30 1.67 -5.03
C ALA A 326 9.60 2.64 -5.99
N ASN A 327 10.30 3.69 -6.44
CA ASN A 327 9.73 4.66 -7.37
C ASN A 327 9.41 4.06 -8.75
N GLU A 328 10.23 3.13 -9.25
CA GLU A 328 10.00 2.43 -10.52
C GLU A 328 8.69 1.60 -10.51
N LEU A 329 8.29 1.09 -9.35
CA LEU A 329 7.07 0.30 -9.20
C LEU A 329 5.78 1.11 -9.22
N ILE A 330 5.82 2.43 -9.01
CA ILE A 330 4.62 3.29 -8.97
C ILE A 330 3.80 3.17 -10.25
N ALA A 331 4.48 3.02 -11.40
CA ALA A 331 3.81 2.95 -12.71
C ALA A 331 2.93 1.68 -12.88
N THR A 332 3.22 0.62 -12.13
CA THR A 332 2.55 -0.68 -12.26
C THR A 332 1.87 -1.14 -10.97
N ALA A 333 2.05 -0.38 -9.86
CA ALA A 333 1.44 -0.71 -8.58
C ALA A 333 -0.08 -0.60 -8.64
N GLN A 334 -0.77 -1.52 -7.97
CA GLN A 334 -2.21 -1.69 -7.99
C GLN A 334 -2.81 -1.53 -6.59
N VAL A 335 -4.10 -1.23 -6.55
CA VAL A 335 -4.93 -1.23 -5.35
C VAL A 335 -6.30 -1.78 -5.72
N PRO A 336 -6.97 -2.59 -4.87
CA PRO A 336 -8.31 -3.08 -5.18
C PRO A 336 -9.29 -1.94 -5.42
N ASN A 337 -9.84 -1.85 -6.64
CA ASN A 337 -10.76 -0.78 -7.03
C ASN A 337 -12.19 -1.11 -6.58
N THR A 338 -12.48 -0.91 -5.30
CA THR A 338 -13.82 -1.16 -4.75
C THR A 338 -14.19 -0.17 -3.65
N ALA A 339 -15.43 0.31 -3.66
CA ALA A 339 -15.99 1.12 -2.55
C ALA A 339 -16.13 0.29 -1.24
N LYS A 340 -15.98 -1.03 -1.31
CA LYS A 340 -16.11 -1.96 -0.18
C LYS A 340 -14.76 -2.32 0.47
N TYR A 341 -13.68 -1.63 0.12
CA TYR A 341 -12.33 -1.98 0.54
C TYR A 341 -12.21 -2.24 2.05
N ASN A 342 -12.73 -1.34 2.87
CA ASN A 342 -12.67 -1.51 4.33
C ASN A 342 -13.34 -2.80 4.81
N SER A 343 -14.54 -3.10 4.32
CA SER A 343 -15.30 -4.27 4.75
C SER A 343 -14.72 -5.59 4.23
N LEU A 344 -14.02 -5.55 3.10
CA LEU A 344 -13.42 -6.75 2.48
C LEU A 344 -12.02 -7.03 3.01
N PHE A 345 -11.17 -5.98 3.11
CA PHE A 345 -9.72 -6.12 3.28
C PHE A 345 -9.16 -5.57 4.60
N ILE A 346 -9.88 -4.65 5.29
CA ILE A 346 -9.39 -4.02 6.53
C ILE A 346 -10.11 -4.54 7.77
N ASP A 347 -11.39 -4.88 7.66
CA ASP A 347 -12.17 -5.41 8.79
C ASP A 347 -11.53 -6.72 9.28
N ALA A 348 -11.26 -6.83 10.59
CA ALA A 348 -10.71 -8.04 11.20
C ALA A 348 -11.62 -9.28 11.05
N THR A 349 -12.89 -9.06 10.70
CA THR A 349 -13.87 -10.11 10.34
C THR A 349 -14.12 -10.14 8.83
N GLY A 350 -13.31 -9.43 8.04
CA GLY A 350 -13.44 -9.34 6.59
C GLY A 350 -13.14 -10.67 5.89
N PRO A 351 -13.82 -10.92 4.76
CA PRO A 351 -13.72 -12.22 4.08
C PRO A 351 -12.32 -12.51 3.55
N PHE A 352 -11.54 -11.50 3.17
CA PHE A 352 -10.17 -11.70 2.70
C PHE A 352 -9.28 -12.34 3.77
N LEU A 353 -9.29 -11.79 4.99
CA LEU A 353 -8.54 -12.35 6.11
C LEU A 353 -9.02 -13.77 6.44
N GLN A 354 -10.35 -14.00 6.44
CA GLN A 354 -10.92 -15.32 6.68
C GLN A 354 -10.45 -16.34 5.65
N THR A 355 -10.43 -15.97 4.35
CA THR A 355 -9.97 -16.84 3.27
C THR A 355 -8.49 -17.22 3.45
N ILE A 356 -7.62 -16.25 3.69
CA ILE A 356 -6.19 -16.52 3.92
C ILE A 356 -6.01 -17.44 5.14
N ARG A 357 -6.66 -17.13 6.26
CA ARG A 357 -6.49 -17.92 7.48
C ARG A 357 -6.97 -19.36 7.30
N SER A 358 -8.13 -19.53 6.68
CA SER A 358 -8.68 -20.87 6.39
C SER A 358 -7.78 -21.66 5.44
N TRP A 359 -7.22 -20.99 4.42
CA TRP A 359 -6.31 -21.63 3.47
C TRP A 359 -5.00 -22.04 4.10
N VAL A 360 -4.32 -21.05 4.74
CA VAL A 360 -2.92 -21.20 5.19
C VAL A 360 -2.84 -21.93 6.53
N PHE A 361 -3.64 -21.52 7.52
CA PHE A 361 -3.47 -21.97 8.91
C PHE A 361 -4.41 -23.10 9.34
N ASP A 362 -5.61 -23.18 8.73
CA ASP A 362 -6.60 -24.20 9.10
C ASP A 362 -6.60 -25.40 8.14
N GLY A 363 -5.70 -25.38 7.16
CA GLY A 363 -5.43 -26.51 6.27
C GLY A 363 -6.51 -26.78 5.22
N GLN A 364 -7.47 -25.86 5.02
CA GLN A 364 -8.57 -26.05 4.06
C GLN A 364 -8.10 -25.94 2.60
N GLY A 365 -6.97 -25.23 2.32
CA GLY A 365 -6.53 -25.01 0.94
C GLY A 365 -7.66 -24.41 0.09
N ALA A 366 -7.86 -24.92 -1.11
CA ALA A 366 -8.89 -24.42 -2.04
C ALA A 366 -10.34 -24.51 -1.50
N ASP A 367 -10.64 -25.35 -0.50
CA ASP A 367 -11.97 -25.38 0.11
C ASP A 367 -12.27 -24.12 0.95
N ALA A 368 -11.23 -23.32 1.32
CA ALA A 368 -11.39 -22.04 1.96
C ALA A 368 -12.23 -21.06 1.12
N ILE A 369 -12.15 -21.14 -0.22
CA ILE A 369 -12.97 -20.33 -1.13
C ILE A 369 -14.45 -20.60 -0.87
N LYS A 370 -14.86 -21.88 -0.86
CA LYS A 370 -16.27 -22.27 -0.64
C LYS A 370 -16.75 -21.85 0.75
N SER A 371 -15.90 -22.01 1.77
CA SER A 371 -16.27 -21.70 3.16
C SER A 371 -16.41 -20.18 3.41
N THR A 372 -15.76 -19.35 2.61
CA THR A 372 -15.81 -17.89 2.76
C THR A 372 -16.64 -17.16 1.70
N GLN A 373 -17.09 -17.84 0.64
CA GLN A 373 -17.85 -17.25 -0.46
C GLN A 373 -19.06 -16.43 0.03
N SER A 374 -19.87 -16.99 0.94
CA SER A 374 -21.02 -16.27 1.48
C SER A 374 -20.64 -14.95 2.18
N ALA A 375 -19.49 -14.89 2.84
CA ALA A 375 -19.03 -13.68 3.48
C ALA A 375 -18.57 -12.62 2.46
N TRP A 376 -18.00 -13.04 1.33
CA TRP A 376 -17.69 -12.15 0.20
C TRP A 376 -18.97 -11.59 -0.43
N ASP A 377 -19.94 -12.46 -0.74
CA ASP A 377 -21.21 -12.07 -1.37
C ASP A 377 -21.98 -11.08 -0.49
N GLU A 378 -22.09 -11.36 0.82
CA GLU A 378 -22.76 -10.47 1.78
C GLU A 378 -22.10 -9.07 1.81
N ARG A 379 -20.76 -9.00 1.84
CA ARG A 379 -20.05 -7.71 1.88
C ARG A 379 -20.10 -6.96 0.56
N LEU A 380 -20.12 -7.65 -0.56
CA LEU A 380 -20.30 -7.05 -1.88
C LEU A 380 -21.74 -6.60 -2.12
N GLY A 381 -22.71 -7.19 -1.43
CA GLY A 381 -24.13 -6.89 -1.58
C GLY A 381 -24.80 -7.69 -2.70
N ASN A 382 -24.26 -8.89 -2.97
CA ASN A 382 -24.76 -9.87 -3.96
C ASN A 382 -25.69 -10.90 -3.32
#